data_32c497fe21e1329a102e49bd3bfeba00
#
_entry.id   32c497fe21e1329a102e49bd3bfeba00
#
_cell.length_a   1.000
_cell.length_b   1.000
_cell.length_c   1.000
_cell.angle_alpha   90.00
_cell.angle_beta   90.00
_cell.angle_gamma   90.00
#
_symmetry.space_group_name_H-M   'P 1'
#
loop_
_entity.id
_entity.type
_entity.pdbx_description
1 polymer ?
#
loop_
_entity_poly.entity_id
_entity_poly.type
_entity_poly.pdbx_seq_one_letter_code
_entity_poly.pdbx_strand_id
1 'polypeptide(L)'
;TTLFRSGGDATVCVCHSRSRDLPDIARRADILIAAIGLPGFVKGDWIKPGATVIDVGINRIVDESAPKGTRLVGDVDFDAAVRFAGAITPVPGGVGPMTIAMLMVNTLQCARMLTGDKA
;
A
#
# COMPACT_ATOMS: atom_id res chain seq x y z
N THR A 1 8.57 -13.80 -3.27
CA THR A 1 7.91 -14.46 -2.10
C THR A 1 8.87 -14.66 -0.94
N THR A 2 10.17 -14.75 -1.19
CA THR A 2 11.20 -15.04 -0.16
C THR A 2 11.54 -13.82 0.71
N LEU A 3 11.40 -12.61 0.21
CA LEU A 3 11.73 -11.36 0.91
C LEU A 3 10.85 -11.09 2.15
N PHE A 4 9.63 -11.61 2.18
CA PHE A 4 8.70 -11.41 3.29
C PHE A 4 8.80 -12.47 4.39
N ARG A 5 9.52 -13.57 4.15
CA ARG A 5 9.65 -14.67 5.12
C ARG A 5 10.86 -14.55 6.05
N SER A 6 11.82 -13.70 5.74
CA SER A 6 13.11 -13.70 6.42
C SER A 6 13.19 -12.85 7.70
N GLY A 7 12.12 -12.22 8.15
CA GLY A 7 12.17 -11.32 9.30
C GLY A 7 10.95 -11.26 10.21
N GLY A 8 9.90 -12.06 9.97
CA GLY A 8 8.71 -12.03 10.79
C GLY A 8 7.82 -13.25 10.55
N ASP A 9 7.16 -13.73 11.59
CA ASP A 9 6.23 -14.86 11.56
C ASP A 9 4.89 -14.45 10.94
N ALA A 10 4.92 -13.93 9.71
CA ALA A 10 3.73 -13.48 9.00
C ALA A 10 3.29 -14.47 7.92
N THR A 11 1.98 -14.71 7.84
CA THR A 11 1.38 -15.39 6.69
C THR A 11 1.18 -14.37 5.57
N VAL A 12 1.83 -14.57 4.43
CA VAL A 12 1.73 -13.67 3.27
C VAL A 12 0.90 -14.31 2.18
N CYS A 13 -0.15 -13.59 1.77
CA CYS A 13 -0.99 -13.95 0.63
C CYS A 13 -0.78 -12.94 -0.50
N VAL A 14 -0.35 -13.39 -1.67
CA VAL A 14 -0.18 -12.55 -2.85
C VAL A 14 -1.34 -12.81 -3.81
N CYS A 15 -2.04 -11.73 -4.13
CA CYS A 15 -3.19 -11.75 -5.02
C CYS A 15 -2.97 -10.84 -6.24
N HIS A 16 -3.75 -11.05 -7.27
CA HIS A 16 -3.78 -10.20 -8.48
C HIS A 16 -5.22 -10.08 -8.98
N SER A 17 -5.46 -9.24 -9.97
CA SER A 17 -6.80 -8.93 -10.51
C SER A 17 -7.60 -10.16 -11.01
N ARG A 18 -6.93 -11.28 -11.27
CA ARG A 18 -7.57 -12.54 -11.68
C ARG A 18 -7.72 -13.55 -10.53
N SER A 19 -7.32 -13.20 -9.31
CA SER A 19 -7.55 -14.04 -8.14
C SER A 19 -9.05 -14.08 -7.85
N ARG A 20 -9.55 -15.28 -7.52
CA ARG A 20 -10.95 -15.45 -7.15
C ARG A 20 -11.15 -14.98 -5.72
N ASP A 21 -12.35 -14.51 -5.42
CA ASP A 21 -12.80 -14.17 -4.07
C ASP A 21 -11.89 -13.14 -3.37
N LEU A 22 -11.36 -12.16 -4.15
CA LEU A 22 -10.50 -11.08 -3.63
C LEU A 22 -11.08 -10.37 -2.39
N PRO A 23 -12.38 -10.03 -2.34
CA PRO A 23 -12.98 -9.42 -1.15
C PRO A 23 -12.81 -10.28 0.10
N ASP A 24 -13.04 -11.58 0.00
CA ASP A 24 -12.96 -12.49 1.15
C ASP A 24 -11.52 -12.72 1.61
N ILE A 25 -10.57 -12.73 0.68
CA ILE A 25 -9.15 -12.78 1.01
C ILE A 25 -8.73 -11.50 1.72
N ALA A 26 -9.15 -10.34 1.20
CA ALA A 26 -8.82 -9.04 1.77
C ALA A 26 -9.39 -8.86 3.19
N ARG A 27 -10.63 -9.31 3.45
CA ARG A 27 -11.26 -9.27 4.79
C ARG A 27 -10.53 -10.06 5.86
N ARG A 28 -9.63 -10.96 5.49
CA ARG A 28 -8.83 -11.76 6.43
C ARG A 28 -7.49 -11.12 6.77
N ALA A 29 -7.09 -10.10 6.04
CA ALA A 29 -5.79 -9.46 6.20
C ALA A 29 -5.77 -8.52 7.41
N ASP A 30 -4.79 -8.67 8.28
CA ASP A 30 -4.47 -7.70 9.34
C ASP A 30 -3.73 -6.50 8.76
N ILE A 31 -2.93 -6.74 7.71
CA ILE A 31 -2.26 -5.70 6.93
C ILE A 31 -2.62 -5.94 5.46
N LEU A 32 -3.29 -4.97 4.84
CA LEU A 32 -3.66 -4.99 3.44
C LEU A 32 -2.79 -4.01 2.66
N ILE A 33 -2.06 -4.51 1.65
CA ILE A 33 -1.25 -3.68 0.76
C ILE A 33 -1.91 -3.67 -0.61
N ALA A 34 -2.37 -2.51 -1.07
CA ALA A 34 -2.97 -2.31 -2.38
C ALA A 34 -1.95 -1.70 -3.35
N ALA A 35 -1.64 -2.41 -4.42
CA ALA A 35 -0.69 -2.00 -5.45
C ALA A 35 -1.14 -2.55 -6.82
N ILE A 36 -2.35 -2.17 -7.25
CA ILE A 36 -3.06 -2.72 -8.41
C ILE A 36 -2.97 -1.77 -9.60
N GLY A 37 -2.92 -0.45 -9.33
CA GLY A 37 -2.95 0.60 -10.34
C GLY A 37 -4.35 0.87 -10.89
N LEU A 38 -5.39 0.60 -10.12
CA LEU A 38 -6.78 0.87 -10.47
C LEU A 38 -7.43 1.75 -9.39
N PRO A 39 -7.90 2.97 -9.76
CA PRO A 39 -8.43 3.93 -8.78
C PRO A 39 -9.63 3.36 -8.02
N GLY A 40 -9.57 3.38 -6.68
CA GLY A 40 -10.66 2.98 -5.81
C GLY A 40 -11.16 1.53 -6.00
N PHE A 41 -10.30 0.65 -6.48
CA PHE A 41 -10.62 -0.75 -6.73
C PHE A 41 -10.97 -1.50 -5.44
N VAL A 42 -10.19 -1.30 -4.40
CA VAL A 42 -10.42 -1.91 -3.09
C VAL A 42 -11.52 -1.13 -2.36
N LYS A 43 -12.61 -1.80 -2.04
CA LYS A 43 -13.77 -1.20 -1.38
C LYS A 43 -13.65 -1.26 0.14
N GLY A 44 -14.35 -0.36 0.84
CA GLY A 44 -14.33 -0.32 2.29
C GLY A 44 -14.81 -1.61 2.95
N ASP A 45 -15.81 -2.27 2.37
CA ASP A 45 -16.35 -3.55 2.85
C ASP A 45 -15.41 -4.76 2.65
N TRP A 46 -14.27 -4.57 1.95
CA TRP A 46 -13.21 -5.58 1.83
C TRP A 46 -12.21 -5.52 2.98
N ILE A 47 -12.27 -4.47 3.81
CA ILE A 47 -11.29 -4.22 4.85
C ILE A 47 -11.78 -4.85 6.17
N LYS A 48 -10.92 -5.66 6.76
CA LYS A 48 -11.14 -6.18 8.11
C LYS A 48 -11.20 -5.00 9.10
N PRO A 49 -12.20 -4.93 9.97
CA PRO A 49 -12.24 -3.89 10.99
C PRO A 49 -10.94 -3.85 11.81
N GLY A 50 -10.34 -2.67 11.90
CA GLY A 50 -9.08 -2.46 12.62
C GLY A 50 -7.81 -2.80 11.83
N ALA A 51 -7.91 -3.27 10.60
CA ALA A 51 -6.74 -3.58 9.77
C ALA A 51 -5.92 -2.33 9.42
N THR A 52 -4.63 -2.53 9.19
CA THR A 52 -3.75 -1.52 8.61
C THR A 52 -3.80 -1.62 7.08
N VAL A 53 -4.09 -0.50 6.42
CA VAL A 53 -4.19 -0.42 4.96
C VAL A 53 -3.05 0.45 4.40
N ILE A 54 -2.25 -0.13 3.52
CA ILE A 54 -1.16 0.55 2.84
C ILE A 54 -1.52 0.65 1.35
N ASP A 55 -1.91 1.86 0.94
CA ASP A 55 -2.26 2.16 -0.44
C ASP A 55 -1.02 2.68 -1.19
N VAL A 56 -0.49 1.86 -2.09
CA VAL A 56 0.67 2.18 -2.94
C VAL A 56 0.23 2.83 -4.25
N GLY A 57 -1.07 2.75 -4.56
CA GLY A 57 -1.64 3.27 -5.81
C GLY A 57 -1.44 4.79 -5.94
N ILE A 58 -1.07 5.23 -7.13
CA ILE A 58 -1.04 6.64 -7.52
C ILE A 58 -1.70 6.75 -8.88
N ASN A 59 -2.98 7.09 -8.88
CA ASN A 59 -3.78 7.23 -10.08
C ASN A 59 -4.21 8.67 -10.28
N ARG A 60 -4.13 9.18 -11.50
CA ARG A 60 -4.63 10.50 -11.85
C ARG A 60 -6.02 10.36 -12.45
N ILE A 61 -6.99 10.98 -11.81
CA ILE A 61 -8.37 11.02 -12.31
C ILE A 61 -8.75 12.45 -12.69
N VAL A 62 -9.70 12.58 -13.61
CA VAL A 62 -10.29 13.88 -13.98
C VAL A 62 -11.17 14.34 -12.82
N ASP A 63 -10.99 15.58 -12.41
CA ASP A 63 -11.77 16.23 -11.35
C ASP A 63 -11.87 17.72 -11.69
N GLU A 64 -13.00 18.13 -12.22
CA GLU A 64 -13.26 19.51 -12.64
C GLU A 64 -13.24 20.50 -11.47
N SER A 65 -13.47 20.02 -10.25
CA SER A 65 -13.40 20.84 -9.03
C SER A 65 -11.97 21.14 -8.58
N ALA A 66 -11.01 20.35 -9.07
CA ALA A 66 -9.61 20.53 -8.71
C ALA A 66 -8.96 21.67 -9.51
N PRO A 67 -8.06 22.48 -8.92
CA PRO A 67 -7.42 23.62 -9.60
C PRO A 67 -6.69 23.28 -10.90
N LYS A 68 -6.30 22.02 -11.07
CA LYS A 68 -5.62 21.52 -12.29
C LYS A 68 -6.51 20.60 -13.14
N GLY A 69 -7.82 20.55 -12.88
CA GLY A 69 -8.75 19.65 -13.56
C GLY A 69 -8.51 18.16 -13.31
N THR A 70 -7.59 17.83 -12.41
CA THR A 70 -7.26 16.43 -12.05
C THR A 70 -6.85 16.35 -10.59
N ARG A 71 -7.07 15.17 -9.98
CA ARG A 71 -6.55 14.85 -8.64
C ARG A 71 -5.88 13.47 -8.63
N LEU A 72 -5.03 13.26 -7.63
CA LEU A 72 -4.41 11.97 -7.37
C LEU A 72 -5.27 11.20 -6.36
N VAL A 73 -5.47 9.92 -6.67
CA VAL A 73 -6.18 8.97 -5.80
C VAL A 73 -5.42 7.64 -5.74
N GLY A 74 -5.65 6.89 -4.68
CA GLY A 74 -5.09 5.57 -4.53
C GLY A 74 -5.90 4.47 -5.21
N ASP A 75 -5.48 3.24 -4.95
CA ASP A 75 -6.18 2.03 -5.36
C ASP A 75 -7.32 1.66 -4.40
N VAL A 76 -7.34 2.27 -3.23
CA VAL A 76 -8.36 2.07 -2.21
C VAL A 76 -9.38 3.20 -2.26
N ASP A 77 -10.66 2.86 -2.11
CA ASP A 77 -11.73 3.83 -1.85
C ASP A 77 -11.55 4.36 -0.43
N PHE A 78 -10.80 5.47 -0.32
CA PHE A 78 -10.33 6.01 0.96
C PHE A 78 -11.48 6.37 1.89
N ASP A 79 -12.51 7.05 1.38
CA ASP A 79 -13.63 7.55 2.18
C ASP A 79 -14.47 6.41 2.78
N ALA A 80 -14.59 5.32 2.05
CA ALA A 80 -15.23 4.12 2.55
C ALA A 80 -14.31 3.33 3.50
N ALA A 81 -13.02 3.23 3.15
CA ALA A 81 -12.04 2.42 3.87
C ALA A 81 -11.71 2.96 5.27
N VAL A 82 -11.64 4.28 5.44
CA VAL A 82 -11.30 4.93 6.71
C VAL A 82 -12.28 4.58 7.84
N ARG A 83 -13.49 4.16 7.50
CA ARG A 83 -14.51 3.75 8.49
C ARG A 83 -14.23 2.38 9.12
N PHE A 84 -13.44 1.55 8.46
CA PHE A 84 -13.14 0.18 8.88
C PHE A 84 -11.68 0.01 9.30
N ALA A 85 -10.77 0.71 8.62
CA ALA A 85 -9.34 0.61 8.88
C ALA A 85 -8.96 1.17 10.26
N GLY A 86 -8.05 0.49 10.96
CA GLY A 86 -7.40 1.02 12.16
C GLY A 86 -6.33 2.05 11.82
N ALA A 87 -5.68 1.87 10.67
CA ALA A 87 -4.75 2.83 10.08
C ALA A 87 -4.80 2.72 8.55
N ILE A 88 -4.69 3.84 7.86
CA ILE A 88 -4.66 3.87 6.39
C ILE A 88 -3.74 4.97 5.89
N THR A 89 -2.91 4.66 4.89
CA THR A 89 -2.06 5.67 4.25
C THR A 89 -2.89 6.54 3.29
N PRO A 90 -2.74 7.88 3.34
CA PRO A 90 -3.40 8.75 2.38
C PRO A 90 -2.70 8.70 1.01
N VAL A 91 -3.43 9.06 -0.05
CA VAL A 91 -2.89 9.31 -1.39
C VAL A 91 -3.39 10.67 -1.87
N PRO A 92 -2.52 11.62 -2.16
CA PRO A 92 -1.06 11.61 -2.02
C PRO A 92 -0.58 11.80 -0.58
N GLY A 93 0.73 11.67 -0.35
CA GLY A 93 1.39 11.99 0.91
C GLY A 93 1.63 10.80 1.85
N GLY A 94 1.21 9.60 1.48
CA GLY A 94 1.46 8.37 2.23
C GLY A 94 2.76 7.65 1.83
N VAL A 95 2.64 6.63 0.99
CA VAL A 95 3.77 5.76 0.59
C VAL A 95 4.83 6.49 -0.22
N GLY A 96 4.45 7.47 -1.06
CA GLY A 96 5.39 8.18 -1.93
C GLY A 96 6.59 8.78 -1.20
N PRO A 97 6.41 9.64 -0.19
CA PRO A 97 7.51 10.18 0.63
C PRO A 97 8.34 9.11 1.32
N MET A 98 7.72 8.03 1.79
CA MET A 98 8.42 6.91 2.41
C MET A 98 9.29 6.14 1.43
N THR A 99 8.89 6.03 0.17
CA THR A 99 9.68 5.40 -0.89
C THR A 99 11.03 6.11 -1.03
N ILE A 100 11.04 7.45 -1.03
CA ILE A 100 12.27 8.25 -1.14
C ILE A 100 13.14 8.06 0.10
N ALA A 101 12.56 8.14 1.30
CA ALA A 101 13.27 7.96 2.55
C ALA A 101 13.93 6.57 2.64
N MET A 102 13.18 5.52 2.31
CA MET A 102 13.68 4.16 2.34
C MET A 102 14.72 3.88 1.24
N LEU A 103 14.63 4.52 0.09
CA LEU A 103 15.67 4.43 -0.93
C LEU A 103 17.02 4.93 -0.40
N MET A 104 17.03 6.05 0.31
CA MET A 104 18.26 6.59 0.92
C MET A 104 18.82 5.65 1.99
N VAL A 105 17.97 5.13 2.87
CA VAL A 105 18.35 4.15 3.91
C VAL A 105 18.94 2.89 3.27
N ASN A 106 18.26 2.33 2.29
CA ASN A 106 18.70 1.11 1.61
C ASN A 106 20.01 1.32 0.84
N THR A 107 20.17 2.48 0.20
CA THR A 107 21.43 2.83 -0.49
C THR A 107 22.61 2.86 0.48
N LEU A 108 22.44 3.50 1.63
CA LEU A 108 23.47 3.53 2.66
C LEU A 108 23.79 2.13 3.20
N GLN A 109 22.74 1.33 3.44
CA GLN A 109 22.93 -0.04 3.90
C GLN A 109 23.67 -0.91 2.88
N CYS A 110 23.33 -0.80 1.60
CA CYS A 110 24.04 -1.49 0.53
C CYS A 110 25.51 -1.08 0.46
N ALA A 111 25.79 0.23 0.57
CA ALA A 111 27.19 0.72 0.60
C ALA A 111 27.97 0.12 1.77
N ARG A 112 27.41 0.11 2.96
CA ARG A 112 28.04 -0.52 4.14
C ARG A 112 28.30 -2.02 3.94
N MET A 113 27.35 -2.74 3.36
CA MET A 113 27.53 -4.16 3.06
C MET A 113 28.67 -4.41 2.07
N LEU A 114 28.84 -3.53 1.08
CA LEU A 114 29.92 -3.63 0.07
C LEU A 114 31.30 -3.27 0.64
N THR A 115 31.37 -2.33 1.58
CA THR A 115 32.62 -1.88 2.19
C THR A 115 33.03 -2.70 3.41
N GLY A 116 32.19 -3.64 3.85
CA GLY A 116 32.42 -4.44 5.05
C GLY A 116 32.27 -3.66 6.36
N ASP A 117 31.71 -2.45 6.31
CA ASP A 117 31.46 -1.59 7.46
C ASP A 117 30.27 -2.15 8.25
N LYS A 118 30.59 -2.81 9.36
CA LYS A 118 29.57 -3.27 10.32
C LYS A 118 29.29 -2.13 11.28
N ALA A 119 28.13 -1.49 11.11
CA ALA A 119 27.61 -0.57 12.11
C ALA A 119 27.14 -1.31 13.36
#